data_96f8298a61c51dd9819eae97a88fc4e6
#
_entry.id   96f8298a61c51dd9819eae97a88fc4e6
#
_cell.length_a   1.000
_cell.length_b   1.000
_cell.length_c   1.000
_cell.angle_alpha   90.00
_cell.angle_beta   90.00
_cell.angle_gamma   90.00
#
_symmetry.space_group_name_H-M   'P 1'
#
loop_
_entity.id
_entity.type
_entity.pdbx_description
1 polymer ?
#
loop_
_entity_poly.entity_id
_entity_poly.type
_entity_poly.pdbx_seq_one_letter_code
_entity_poly.pdbx_strand_id
1 'polypeptide(L)'
;MHMSSWGSSWLKVAAVAFAAAAFMQPVAAADLESLAARVQTLEDREAIRALILAYGQAHDHRDYRTFADLFASNGEWVGGLGSAKGPQAIFELMDRTIGHDPTPVGSGTYHVMTNDQIKLDGDRASATTKWLYITPGDDDAPRLVFLGHYDDQFVRENGVWKFLRREAPADIPGPR
;
A
#
# COMPACT_ATOMS: atom_id res chain seq x y z
N MET A 1 82.47 5.07 19.43
CA MET A 1 81.65 5.47 18.31
C MET A 1 80.51 4.47 18.18
N HIS A 2 79.36 4.72 18.87
CA HIS A 2 78.16 3.84 18.85
C HIS A 2 77.10 4.55 17.98
N MET A 3 76.73 3.90 16.88
CA MET A 3 75.54 4.28 16.10
C MET A 3 74.40 3.35 16.50
N SER A 4 73.41 3.89 17.15
CA SER A 4 72.19 3.20 17.59
C SER A 4 71.20 3.05 16.42
N SER A 5 70.78 1.83 16.15
CA SER A 5 69.73 1.48 15.18
C SER A 5 68.32 1.82 15.71
N TRP A 6 67.74 2.92 15.21
CA TRP A 6 66.34 3.26 15.41
C TRP A 6 65.64 3.23 14.04
N GLY A 7 65.06 2.13 13.66
CA GLY A 7 64.49 2.09 12.32
C GLY A 7 63.58 0.91 11.98
N SER A 8 62.91 0.22 12.93
CA SER A 8 62.05 -0.93 12.51
C SER A 8 60.70 -1.09 13.22
N SER A 9 60.33 -0.14 14.10
CA SER A 9 59.07 -0.27 14.86
C SER A 9 57.86 0.38 14.20
N TRP A 10 58.06 1.35 13.33
CA TRP A 10 56.92 2.13 12.75
C TRP A 10 56.24 1.42 11.57
N LEU A 11 56.96 0.57 10.83
CA LEU A 11 56.40 -0.20 9.71
C LEU A 11 55.45 -1.32 10.11
N LYS A 12 55.58 -1.85 11.34
CA LYS A 12 54.72 -2.92 11.83
C LYS A 12 53.38 -2.41 12.34
N VAL A 13 53.26 -1.18 12.82
CA VAL A 13 52.02 -0.58 13.33
C VAL A 13 51.11 -0.17 12.18
N ALA A 14 51.68 0.33 11.06
CA ALA A 14 50.89 0.74 9.90
C ALA A 14 50.27 -0.48 9.17
N ALA A 15 50.93 -1.65 9.14
CA ALA A 15 50.40 -2.83 8.48
C ALA A 15 49.22 -3.47 9.24
N VAL A 16 49.20 -3.38 10.57
CA VAL A 16 48.11 -3.91 11.39
C VAL A 16 46.85 -3.03 11.29
N ALA A 17 47.01 -1.71 11.20
CA ALA A 17 45.84 -0.79 11.04
C ALA A 17 45.17 -0.92 9.66
N PHE A 18 45.92 -1.20 8.60
CA PHE A 18 45.39 -1.39 7.25
C PHE A 18 44.63 -2.73 7.09
N ALA A 19 45.07 -3.77 7.78
CA ALA A 19 44.37 -5.08 7.76
C ALA A 19 43.03 -5.05 8.51
N ALA A 20 42.93 -4.28 9.59
CA ALA A 20 41.67 -4.16 10.34
C ALA A 20 40.57 -3.41 9.58
N ALA A 21 40.93 -2.40 8.78
CA ALA A 21 39.96 -1.64 7.97
C ALA A 21 39.38 -2.47 6.81
N ALA A 22 40.14 -3.41 6.23
CA ALA A 22 39.69 -4.24 5.13
C ALA A 22 38.66 -5.31 5.55
N PHE A 23 38.63 -5.72 6.82
CA PHE A 23 37.68 -6.70 7.35
C PHE A 23 36.35 -6.10 7.85
N MET A 24 36.26 -4.77 8.07
CA MET A 24 35.03 -4.13 8.51
C MET A 24 34.10 -3.70 7.37
N GLN A 25 34.60 -3.53 6.15
CA GLN A 25 33.81 -3.05 5.01
C GLN A 25 32.67 -4.00 4.57
N PRO A 26 32.83 -5.32 4.47
CA PRO A 26 31.72 -6.17 4.02
C PRO A 26 30.55 -6.26 5.02
N VAL A 27 30.81 -6.15 6.29
CA VAL A 27 29.78 -6.17 7.33
C VAL A 27 28.94 -4.89 7.26
N ALA A 28 29.54 -3.71 7.12
CA ALA A 28 28.82 -2.45 7.00
C ALA A 28 27.98 -2.37 5.71
N ALA A 29 28.46 -2.94 4.59
CA ALA A 29 27.70 -3.00 3.35
C ALA A 29 26.47 -3.92 3.47
N ALA A 30 26.62 -5.09 4.08
CA ALA A 30 25.53 -6.02 4.33
C ALA A 30 24.45 -5.42 5.26
N ASP A 31 24.85 -4.63 6.26
CA ASP A 31 23.93 -3.91 7.15
C ASP A 31 23.14 -2.84 6.40
N LEU A 32 23.77 -2.10 5.48
CA LEU A 32 23.10 -1.10 4.66
C LEU A 32 22.10 -1.73 3.68
N GLU A 33 22.46 -2.82 3.03
CA GLU A 33 21.52 -3.56 2.16
C GLU A 33 20.32 -4.10 2.93
N SER A 34 20.55 -4.65 4.12
CA SER A 34 19.48 -5.13 5.00
C SER A 34 18.55 -3.98 5.43
N LEU A 35 19.12 -2.82 5.77
CA LEU A 35 18.36 -1.64 6.14
C LEU A 35 17.53 -1.12 4.95
N ALA A 36 18.13 -1.03 3.76
CA ALA A 36 17.44 -0.62 2.54
C ALA A 36 16.27 -1.54 2.21
N ALA A 37 16.43 -2.86 2.32
CA ALA A 37 15.35 -3.82 2.10
C ALA A 37 14.20 -3.66 3.12
N ARG A 38 14.52 -3.35 4.37
CA ARG A 38 13.51 -3.08 5.41
C ARG A 38 12.76 -1.77 5.15
N VAL A 39 13.46 -0.73 4.73
CA VAL A 39 12.86 0.55 4.33
C VAL A 39 11.92 0.32 3.16
N GLN A 40 12.35 -0.36 2.10
CA GLN A 40 11.49 -0.69 0.95
C GLN A 40 10.23 -1.46 1.36
N THR A 41 10.35 -2.42 2.28
CA THR A 41 9.21 -3.15 2.81
C THR A 41 8.19 -2.23 3.51
N LEU A 42 8.67 -1.23 4.25
CA LEU A 42 7.80 -0.24 4.92
C LEU A 42 7.16 0.71 3.90
N GLU A 43 7.91 1.19 2.92
CA GLU A 43 7.41 2.04 1.84
C GLU A 43 6.33 1.33 1.02
N ASP A 44 6.52 0.04 0.70
CA ASP A 44 5.53 -0.76 0.00
C ASP A 44 4.24 -0.94 0.78
N ARG A 45 4.34 -1.21 2.08
CA ARG A 45 3.16 -1.29 2.96
C ARG A 45 2.40 0.02 3.03
N GLU A 46 3.12 1.13 3.13
CA GLU A 46 2.51 2.46 3.17
C GLU A 46 1.87 2.83 1.83
N ALA A 47 2.51 2.52 0.71
CA ALA A 47 1.93 2.72 -0.62
C ALA A 47 0.64 1.91 -0.83
N ILE A 48 0.58 0.66 -0.33
CA ILE A 48 -0.63 -0.15 -0.38
C ILE A 48 -1.72 0.42 0.54
N ARG A 49 -1.39 0.91 1.74
CA ARG A 49 -2.36 1.61 2.60
C ARG A 49 -2.92 2.86 1.95
N ALA A 50 -2.05 3.66 1.36
CA ALA A 50 -2.46 4.85 0.62
C ALA A 50 -3.41 4.50 -0.55
N LEU A 51 -3.14 3.40 -1.27
CA LEU A 51 -4.00 2.89 -2.33
C LEU A 51 -5.38 2.45 -1.81
N ILE A 52 -5.43 1.75 -0.67
CA ILE A 52 -6.68 1.34 -0.01
C ILE A 52 -7.50 2.58 0.40
N LEU A 53 -6.86 3.61 0.97
CA LEU A 53 -7.52 4.85 1.37
C LEU A 53 -8.01 5.66 0.16
N ALA A 54 -7.20 5.75 -0.90
CA ALA A 54 -7.57 6.43 -2.14
C ALA A 54 -8.82 5.83 -2.79
N TYR A 55 -8.98 4.50 -2.71
CA TYR A 55 -10.18 3.82 -3.17
C TYR A 55 -11.45 4.33 -2.47
N GLY A 56 -11.44 4.39 -1.12
CA GLY A 56 -12.59 4.90 -0.37
C GLY A 56 -12.89 6.35 -0.69
N GLN A 57 -11.84 7.20 -0.74
CA GLN A 57 -12.01 8.62 -1.07
C GLN A 57 -12.60 8.82 -2.47
N ALA A 58 -12.09 8.14 -3.48
CA ALA A 58 -12.59 8.23 -4.84
C ALA A 58 -14.05 7.74 -4.94
N HIS A 59 -14.40 6.68 -4.23
CA HIS A 59 -15.76 6.16 -4.17
C HIS A 59 -16.72 7.16 -3.50
N ASP A 60 -16.34 7.68 -2.33
CA ASP A 60 -17.16 8.63 -1.56
C ASP A 60 -17.42 9.95 -2.31
N HIS A 61 -16.46 10.39 -3.12
CA HIS A 61 -16.60 11.57 -3.97
C HIS A 61 -17.22 11.29 -5.35
N ARG A 62 -17.51 10.02 -5.66
CA ARG A 62 -17.97 9.56 -6.99
C ARG A 62 -17.01 9.91 -8.13
N ASP A 63 -15.71 10.03 -7.81
CA ASP A 63 -14.65 10.17 -8.80
C ASP A 63 -14.27 8.79 -9.34
N TYR A 64 -15.17 8.23 -10.16
CA TYR A 64 -15.00 6.87 -10.67
C TYR A 64 -13.92 6.75 -11.74
N ARG A 65 -13.44 7.86 -12.29
CA ARG A 65 -12.25 7.83 -13.14
C ARG A 65 -11.01 7.55 -12.30
N THR A 66 -10.77 8.35 -11.27
CA THR A 66 -9.68 8.10 -10.30
C THR A 66 -9.83 6.73 -9.64
N PHE A 67 -11.05 6.33 -9.24
CA PHE A 67 -11.33 5.01 -8.69
C PHE A 67 -10.87 3.86 -9.60
N ALA A 68 -11.23 3.92 -10.88
CA ALA A 68 -10.87 2.90 -11.87
C ALA A 68 -9.35 2.86 -12.13
N ASP A 69 -8.69 4.02 -12.11
CA ASP A 69 -7.25 4.14 -12.33
C ASP A 69 -6.41 3.55 -11.18
N LEU A 70 -7.02 3.22 -10.03
CA LEU A 70 -6.36 2.49 -8.95
C LEU A 70 -6.14 1.00 -9.28
N PHE A 71 -6.82 0.48 -10.27
CA PHE A 71 -6.71 -0.91 -10.71
C PHE A 71 -5.63 -1.08 -11.78
N ALA A 72 -4.99 -2.26 -11.78
CA ALA A 72 -4.05 -2.65 -12.83
C ALA A 72 -4.77 -2.77 -14.18
N SER A 73 -4.02 -2.77 -15.27
CA SER A 73 -4.56 -2.87 -16.64
C SER A 73 -5.50 -4.08 -16.84
N ASN A 74 -5.23 -5.18 -16.12
CA ASN A 74 -6.07 -6.39 -16.08
C ASN A 74 -6.77 -6.59 -14.73
N GLY A 75 -6.85 -5.54 -13.90
CA GLY A 75 -7.42 -5.56 -12.57
C GLY A 75 -8.92 -5.88 -12.58
N GLU A 76 -9.43 -6.44 -11.50
CA GLU A 76 -10.82 -6.86 -11.36
C GLU A 76 -11.44 -6.31 -10.07
N TRP A 77 -12.64 -5.79 -10.18
CA TRP A 77 -13.51 -5.44 -9.05
C TRP A 77 -14.70 -6.41 -8.97
N VAL A 78 -15.00 -6.89 -7.77
CA VAL A 78 -16.13 -7.80 -7.49
C VAL A 78 -16.84 -7.34 -6.22
N GLY A 79 -18.15 -7.16 -6.26
CA GLY A 79 -18.94 -6.77 -5.10
C GLY A 79 -20.44 -6.80 -5.34
N GLY A 80 -21.21 -6.19 -4.45
CA GLY A 80 -22.68 -6.19 -4.50
C GLY A 80 -23.29 -5.57 -5.78
N LEU A 81 -22.53 -4.76 -6.50
CA LEU A 81 -22.95 -4.14 -7.77
C LEU A 81 -22.63 -5.01 -9.00
N GLY A 82 -21.96 -6.15 -8.82
CA GLY A 82 -21.54 -7.06 -9.88
C GLY A 82 -20.04 -7.25 -9.93
N SER A 83 -19.50 -7.47 -11.13
CA SER A 83 -18.07 -7.57 -11.38
C SER A 83 -17.68 -6.88 -12.67
N ALA A 84 -16.44 -6.34 -12.72
CA ALA A 84 -15.86 -5.72 -13.90
C ALA A 84 -14.36 -5.92 -13.95
N LYS A 85 -13.80 -6.06 -15.16
CA LYS A 85 -12.39 -6.31 -15.39
C LYS A 85 -11.78 -5.24 -16.29
N GLY A 86 -10.68 -4.67 -15.84
CA GLY A 86 -9.98 -3.56 -16.45
C GLY A 86 -10.58 -2.20 -16.08
N PRO A 87 -9.75 -1.13 -16.03
CA PRO A 87 -10.16 0.19 -15.55
C PRO A 87 -11.40 0.75 -16.26
N GLN A 88 -11.49 0.60 -17.58
CA GLN A 88 -12.63 1.14 -18.33
C GLN A 88 -13.97 0.46 -17.95
N ALA A 89 -13.98 -0.87 -17.83
CA ALA A 89 -15.19 -1.60 -17.45
C ALA A 89 -15.58 -1.34 -15.99
N ILE A 90 -14.58 -1.15 -15.11
CA ILE A 90 -14.81 -0.78 -13.71
C ILE A 90 -15.44 0.62 -13.63
N PHE A 91 -14.91 1.60 -14.36
CA PHE A 91 -15.50 2.93 -14.46
C PHE A 91 -16.96 2.85 -14.93
N GLU A 92 -17.24 2.16 -16.03
CA GLU A 92 -18.59 2.05 -16.60
C GLU A 92 -19.58 1.35 -15.67
N LEU A 93 -19.11 0.35 -14.88
CA LEU A 93 -19.93 -0.30 -13.87
C LEU A 93 -20.35 0.70 -12.78
N MET A 94 -19.41 1.45 -12.21
CA MET A 94 -19.68 2.42 -11.14
C MET A 94 -20.54 3.59 -11.63
N ASP A 95 -20.21 4.16 -12.76
CA ASP A 95 -20.93 5.27 -13.38
C ASP A 95 -22.39 4.90 -13.67
N ARG A 96 -22.64 3.73 -14.23
CA ARG A 96 -24.00 3.24 -14.55
C ARG A 96 -24.83 2.89 -13.31
N THR A 97 -24.20 2.35 -12.25
CA THR A 97 -24.95 1.80 -11.08
C THR A 97 -25.14 2.81 -9.97
N ILE A 98 -24.22 3.73 -9.79
CA ILE A 98 -24.25 4.72 -8.69
C ILE A 98 -24.51 6.13 -9.23
N GLY A 99 -24.07 6.43 -10.47
CA GLY A 99 -24.15 7.74 -11.09
C GLY A 99 -22.89 8.57 -10.85
N HIS A 100 -22.71 9.59 -11.71
CA HIS A 100 -21.47 10.37 -11.81
C HIS A 100 -21.57 11.78 -11.21
N ASP A 101 -22.67 12.12 -10.57
CA ASP A 101 -22.81 13.44 -9.95
C ASP A 101 -21.82 13.57 -8.78
N PRO A 102 -20.83 14.49 -8.85
CA PRO A 102 -19.86 14.64 -7.79
C PRO A 102 -20.54 14.94 -6.46
N THR A 103 -20.15 14.22 -5.43
CA THR A 103 -20.61 14.49 -4.07
C THR A 103 -19.60 15.41 -3.39
N PRO A 104 -20.00 16.61 -2.92
CA PRO A 104 -19.10 17.49 -2.19
C PRO A 104 -18.50 16.79 -0.97
N VAL A 105 -17.25 17.11 -0.63
CA VAL A 105 -16.59 16.62 0.58
C VAL A 105 -17.46 16.94 1.81
N GLY A 106 -17.74 15.93 2.62
CA GLY A 106 -18.50 16.08 3.86
C GLY A 106 -20.03 16.05 3.71
N SER A 107 -20.56 15.81 2.51
CA SER A 107 -22.01 15.80 2.26
C SER A 107 -22.57 14.48 1.75
N GLY A 108 -21.79 13.42 1.76
CA GLY A 108 -22.17 12.15 1.13
C GLY A 108 -21.94 10.95 2.02
N THR A 109 -21.41 9.91 1.40
CA THR A 109 -21.12 8.65 2.04
C THR A 109 -19.68 8.62 2.57
N TYR A 110 -19.43 7.72 3.50
CA TYR A 110 -18.10 7.50 4.07
C TYR A 110 -17.78 6.01 4.11
N HIS A 111 -16.65 5.64 3.50
CA HIS A 111 -16.01 4.36 3.71
C HIS A 111 -14.93 4.51 4.77
N VAL A 112 -15.17 3.96 5.98
CA VAL A 112 -14.16 3.92 7.04
C VAL A 112 -13.39 2.61 6.94
N MET A 113 -12.11 2.70 6.57
CA MET A 113 -11.22 1.53 6.42
C MET A 113 -10.41 1.32 7.69
N THR A 114 -10.28 0.07 8.14
CA THR A 114 -9.56 -0.26 9.37
C THR A 114 -9.06 -1.70 9.39
N ASN A 115 -8.15 -2.00 10.32
CA ASN A 115 -7.64 -3.35 10.58
C ASN A 115 -7.00 -4.02 9.35
N ASP A 116 -6.26 -3.26 8.54
CA ASP A 116 -5.56 -3.79 7.39
C ASP A 116 -4.48 -4.81 7.78
N GLN A 117 -4.47 -5.96 7.10
CA GLN A 117 -3.49 -7.01 7.24
C GLN A 117 -2.81 -7.24 5.88
N ILE A 118 -1.67 -6.60 5.67
CA ILE A 118 -0.94 -6.63 4.39
C ILE A 118 0.17 -7.69 4.44
N LYS A 119 0.24 -8.53 3.41
CA LYS A 119 1.31 -9.50 3.16
C LYS A 119 1.97 -9.19 1.83
N LEU A 120 3.28 -8.91 1.86
CA LEU A 120 4.09 -8.63 0.68
C LEU A 120 4.74 -9.91 0.17
N ASP A 121 4.84 -10.04 -1.15
CA ASP A 121 5.53 -11.11 -1.87
C ASP A 121 6.15 -10.53 -3.17
N GLY A 122 7.32 -9.91 -3.04
CA GLY A 122 7.99 -9.21 -4.15
C GLY A 122 7.11 -8.10 -4.74
N ASP A 123 6.81 -8.19 -6.05
CA ASP A 123 5.94 -7.26 -6.78
C ASP A 123 4.45 -7.62 -6.70
N ARG A 124 4.10 -8.52 -5.78
CA ARG A 124 2.72 -8.89 -5.44
C ARG A 124 2.47 -8.67 -3.96
N ALA A 125 1.21 -8.46 -3.62
CA ALA A 125 0.78 -8.40 -2.24
C ALA A 125 -0.66 -8.88 -2.11
N SER A 126 -1.07 -9.20 -0.89
CA SER A 126 -2.47 -9.39 -0.53
C SER A 126 -2.79 -8.63 0.74
N ALA A 127 -4.05 -8.24 0.90
CA ALA A 127 -4.53 -7.69 2.15
C ALA A 127 -5.98 -8.08 2.43
N THR A 128 -6.31 -8.11 3.72
CA THR A 128 -7.68 -8.06 4.19
C THR A 128 -7.88 -6.78 4.97
N THR A 129 -8.94 -6.01 4.67
CA THR A 129 -9.24 -4.73 5.31
C THR A 129 -10.70 -4.71 5.72
N LYS A 130 -11.02 -4.35 6.96
CA LYS A 130 -12.41 -4.12 7.38
C LYS A 130 -12.89 -2.77 6.87
N TRP A 131 -14.17 -2.67 6.50
CA TRP A 131 -14.79 -1.42 6.10
C TRP A 131 -16.17 -1.23 6.73
N LEU A 132 -16.50 0.03 6.95
CA LEU A 132 -17.80 0.47 7.39
C LEU A 132 -18.32 1.46 6.33
N TYR A 133 -19.60 1.33 5.97
CA TYR A 133 -20.28 2.25 5.07
C TYR A 133 -21.29 3.07 5.84
N ILE A 134 -21.10 4.37 5.87
CA ILE A 134 -21.90 5.33 6.62
C ILE A 134 -22.55 6.30 5.64
N THR A 135 -23.83 6.58 5.84
CA THR A 135 -24.61 7.55 5.07
C THR A 135 -25.30 8.55 6.01
N PRO A 136 -25.75 9.71 5.52
CA PRO A 136 -26.71 10.52 6.26
C PRO A 136 -28.01 9.74 6.52
N GLY A 137 -28.56 9.84 7.71
CA GLY A 137 -29.91 9.40 8.04
C GLY A 137 -30.96 10.48 7.73
N ASP A 138 -32.25 10.17 7.97
CA ASP A 138 -33.37 11.10 7.73
C ASP A 138 -33.32 12.35 8.62
N ASP A 139 -32.60 12.28 9.73
CA ASP A 139 -32.36 13.34 10.72
C ASP A 139 -30.96 13.98 10.60
N ASP A 140 -30.27 13.77 9.47
CA ASP A 140 -28.87 14.14 9.23
C ASP A 140 -27.86 13.48 10.19
N ALA A 141 -28.29 12.57 11.06
CA ALA A 141 -27.37 11.81 11.90
C ALA A 141 -26.61 10.74 11.07
N PRO A 142 -25.35 10.41 11.43
CA PRO A 142 -24.62 9.36 10.72
C PRO A 142 -25.32 8.01 10.90
N ARG A 143 -25.63 7.33 9.79
CA ARG A 143 -26.23 6.00 9.78
C ARG A 143 -25.25 4.98 9.26
N LEU A 144 -24.87 4.02 10.09
CA LEU A 144 -24.11 2.85 9.67
C LEU A 144 -25.04 1.92 8.87
N VAL A 145 -24.70 1.68 7.60
CA VAL A 145 -25.54 0.88 6.69
C VAL A 145 -25.00 -0.53 6.50
N PHE A 146 -23.68 -0.64 6.26
CA PHE A 146 -23.01 -1.92 6.02
C PHE A 146 -21.71 -2.01 6.80
N LEU A 147 -21.35 -3.25 7.17
CA LEU A 147 -20.02 -3.63 7.59
C LEU A 147 -19.57 -4.77 6.69
N GLY A 148 -18.30 -4.75 6.31
CA GLY A 148 -17.74 -5.78 5.48
C GLY A 148 -16.23 -5.86 5.57
N HIS A 149 -15.67 -6.61 4.64
CA HIS A 149 -14.24 -6.66 4.46
C HIS A 149 -13.89 -6.58 2.97
N TYR A 150 -12.68 -6.20 2.69
CA TYR A 150 -12.07 -6.34 1.36
C TYR A 150 -11.09 -7.49 1.42
N ASP A 151 -11.14 -8.35 0.40
CA ASP A 151 -10.09 -9.30 0.08
C ASP A 151 -9.38 -8.80 -1.17
N ASP A 152 -8.13 -8.38 -0.97
CA ASP A 152 -7.36 -7.68 -1.97
C ASP A 152 -6.16 -8.48 -2.46
N GLN A 153 -5.91 -8.42 -3.75
CA GLN A 153 -4.67 -8.77 -4.39
C GLN A 153 -4.11 -7.53 -5.09
N PHE A 154 -2.81 -7.32 -4.94
CA PHE A 154 -2.11 -6.19 -5.53
C PHE A 154 -0.98 -6.66 -6.44
N VAL A 155 -0.60 -5.81 -7.37
CA VAL A 155 0.55 -5.98 -8.25
C VAL A 155 1.27 -4.63 -8.41
N ARG A 156 2.58 -4.67 -8.55
CA ARG A 156 3.37 -3.50 -8.94
C ARG A 156 3.39 -3.42 -10.47
N GLU A 157 2.71 -2.44 -11.02
CA GLU A 157 2.66 -2.17 -12.47
C GLU A 157 3.40 -0.86 -12.75
N ASN A 158 4.45 -0.91 -13.56
CA ASN A 158 5.32 0.24 -13.86
C ASN A 158 5.86 0.95 -12.60
N GLY A 159 6.23 0.19 -11.58
CA GLY A 159 6.76 0.71 -10.31
C GLY A 159 5.71 1.21 -9.32
N VAL A 160 4.41 1.15 -9.65
CA VAL A 160 3.31 1.63 -8.81
C VAL A 160 2.42 0.47 -8.38
N TRP A 161 2.05 0.43 -7.10
CA TRP A 161 1.09 -0.54 -6.60
C TRP A 161 -0.31 -0.25 -7.13
N LYS A 162 -1.00 -1.32 -7.60
CA LYS A 162 -2.36 -1.29 -8.15
C LYS A 162 -3.17 -2.46 -7.62
N PHE A 163 -4.48 -2.32 -7.54
CA PHE A 163 -5.35 -3.47 -7.31
C PHE A 163 -5.30 -4.41 -8.51
N LEU A 164 -4.88 -5.65 -8.28
CA LEU A 164 -5.04 -6.73 -9.26
C LEU A 164 -6.44 -7.35 -9.15
N ARG A 165 -6.93 -7.47 -7.93
CA ARG A 165 -8.30 -7.92 -7.65
C ARG A 165 -8.75 -7.36 -6.31
N ARG A 166 -9.96 -6.85 -6.24
CA ARG A 166 -10.65 -6.50 -5.01
C ARG A 166 -12.00 -7.19 -4.97
N GLU A 167 -12.26 -7.97 -3.91
CA GLU A 167 -13.59 -8.43 -3.53
C GLU A 167 -14.11 -7.59 -2.37
N ALA A 168 -15.38 -7.19 -2.46
CA ALA A 168 -16.01 -6.29 -1.51
C ALA A 168 -17.35 -6.87 -0.96
N PRO A 169 -17.31 -8.00 -0.23
CA PRO A 169 -18.53 -8.53 0.40
C PRO A 169 -18.96 -7.67 1.57
N ALA A 170 -20.27 -7.54 1.76
CA ALA A 170 -20.88 -7.05 2.98
C ALA A 170 -21.10 -8.22 3.94
N ASP A 171 -20.46 -8.18 5.11
CA ASP A 171 -20.61 -9.22 6.15
C ASP A 171 -21.94 -9.05 6.90
N ILE A 172 -22.29 -7.79 7.16
CA ILE A 172 -23.53 -7.43 7.85
C ILE A 172 -24.24 -6.42 6.94
N PRO A 173 -25.32 -6.84 6.26
CA PRO A 173 -26.17 -5.91 5.52
C PRO A 173 -26.92 -5.00 6.48
N GLY A 174 -27.19 -3.78 6.05
CA GLY A 174 -28.03 -2.85 6.80
C GLY A 174 -29.46 -3.37 7.03
N PRO A 175 -30.25 -2.69 7.82
CA PRO A 175 -31.63 -3.07 8.07
C PRO A 175 -32.40 -3.14 6.75
N ARG A 176 -33.19 -4.23 6.60
CA ARG A 176 -34.08 -4.46 5.45
C ARG A 176 -35.31 -3.59 5.55
#